data_886c7eb3f39a9bb3e1c5cfc439232388
#
_entry.id   886c7eb3f39a9bb3e1c5cfc439232388
#
_cell.length_a   1.000
_cell.length_b   1.000
_cell.length_c   1.000
_cell.angle_alpha   90.00
_cell.angle_beta   90.00
_cell.angle_gamma   90.00
#
_symmetry.space_group_name_H-M   'P 1'
#
loop_
_entity.id
_entity.type
_entity.pdbx_description
1 polymer ?
#
loop_
_entity_poly.entity_id
_entity_poly.type
_entity_poly.pdbx_seq_one_letter_code
_entity_poly.pdbx_strand_id
1 'polypeptide(L)'
;MPRNSSESDNTAGSDEHVGLDRRRALAGGGALAAAGVLSALPAAARATADPLSVRRRPKTRRLPLSFGRDGRFKIVQFNDTQDNHLTDRRTIEFMGKVLDLEKPDFALINGDVINGGPTTNREVLQAINNVVLPMESRRIKWALTFGNHDEDSTEQAGTTIFEPQMVEFVRQYKHNLNPTDEDGLFGSSNGQLLIRSSRGNKPKFAIWLLDSGRYAMESPAGQSTEGLMAYDWIRPEQLRWYNELSVDTEERYGRKVPGLMYFHIPTFEHHHMWFGQQFTSDHAGHAKAVKRHGIVGVKNEAVYTGLFNSGIYAAAVERGDVLGMYCGHDHINTYMGDYYGIELGYGPGTGFGTYGLNDGTEETHTLRGARVFELDETTKSVYTGTRTVFAKDQGIDLTPKPQPIDQPSDFPRYMRG
;
A
#
# COMPACT_ATOMS: atom_id res chain seq x y z
N MET A 1 -57.64 -27.09 5.40
CA MET A 1 -58.10 -28.28 4.66
C MET A 1 -58.55 -27.89 3.27
N PRO A 2 -58.34 -28.69 2.20
CA PRO A 2 -57.47 -29.88 2.04
C PRO A 2 -56.36 -29.68 0.98
N ARG A 3 -55.28 -30.35 1.07
CA ARG A 3 -54.66 -31.49 0.35
C ARG A 3 -54.83 -31.55 -1.16
N ASN A 4 -53.69 -31.64 -1.89
CA ASN A 4 -53.25 -32.76 -2.77
C ASN A 4 -51.84 -32.40 -3.33
N SER A 5 -50.84 -33.10 -3.10
CA SER A 5 -50.12 -34.30 -3.55
C SER A 5 -50.13 -34.53 -5.08
N SER A 6 -48.93 -34.48 -5.70
CA SER A 6 -48.52 -35.49 -6.71
C SER A 6 -47.00 -35.55 -6.83
N GLU A 7 -46.50 -36.76 -6.55
CA GLU A 7 -45.15 -37.26 -6.90
C GLU A 7 -45.02 -37.43 -8.42
N SER A 8 -43.80 -37.33 -8.93
CA SER A 8 -43.25 -38.29 -9.94
C SER A 8 -41.77 -37.95 -10.17
N ASP A 9 -40.98 -38.86 -9.76
CA ASP A 9 -40.12 -39.78 -10.49
C ASP A 9 -38.79 -39.24 -11.05
N ASN A 10 -37.81 -39.66 -10.39
CA ASN A 10 -36.50 -40.27 -10.57
C ASN A 10 -36.10 -40.62 -12.03
N THR A 11 -34.99 -40.03 -12.51
CA THR A 11 -34.06 -40.79 -13.39
C THR A 11 -32.61 -40.34 -13.06
N ALA A 12 -31.85 -41.33 -12.61
CA ALA A 12 -30.41 -41.26 -12.39
C ALA A 12 -29.68 -41.17 -13.73
N GLY A 13 -28.81 -40.16 -13.85
CA GLY A 13 -27.80 -40.04 -14.89
C GLY A 13 -26.42 -40.17 -14.25
N SER A 14 -25.74 -41.27 -14.61
CA SER A 14 -24.39 -41.60 -14.19
C SER A 14 -23.36 -40.66 -14.81
N ASP A 15 -22.68 -39.86 -14.00
CA ASP A 15 -21.49 -39.11 -14.42
C ASP A 15 -20.26 -40.02 -14.33
N GLU A 16 -19.73 -40.38 -15.49
CA GLU A 16 -18.41 -41.03 -15.62
C GLU A 16 -17.30 -40.02 -15.28
N HIS A 17 -16.62 -40.26 -14.18
CA HIS A 17 -15.36 -39.63 -13.87
C HIS A 17 -14.25 -40.16 -14.80
N VAL A 18 -13.85 -39.40 -15.81
CA VAL A 18 -12.60 -39.64 -16.55
C VAL A 18 -11.41 -39.14 -15.70
N GLY A 19 -10.83 -40.06 -14.95
CA GLY A 19 -9.57 -39.86 -14.27
C GLY A 19 -8.40 -39.88 -15.26
N LEU A 20 -7.71 -38.76 -15.44
CA LEU A 20 -6.45 -38.69 -16.15
C LEU A 20 -5.30 -39.23 -15.27
N ASP A 21 -4.93 -40.48 -15.53
CA ASP A 21 -3.78 -41.15 -14.90
C ASP A 21 -2.45 -40.61 -15.50
N ARG A 22 -1.71 -39.87 -14.70
CA ARG A 22 -0.42 -39.24 -15.06
C ARG A 22 0.81 -40.17 -14.92
N ARG A 23 0.64 -41.47 -14.94
CA ARG A 23 1.75 -42.43 -14.74
C ARG A 23 1.92 -43.42 -15.87
N ARG A 24 1.97 -43.02 -17.15
CA ARG A 24 2.46 -43.84 -18.24
C ARG A 24 2.90 -43.03 -19.45
N ALA A 25 4.09 -42.48 -19.44
CA ALA A 25 4.80 -42.05 -20.65
C ALA A 25 6.29 -41.93 -20.41
N LEU A 26 6.94 -43.03 -20.07
CA LEU A 26 8.40 -43.14 -20.15
C LEU A 26 8.76 -44.63 -20.41
N ALA A 27 8.65 -45.05 -21.65
CA ALA A 27 9.42 -46.14 -22.20
C ALA A 27 9.15 -46.29 -23.71
N GLY A 28 10.11 -45.99 -24.56
CA GLY A 28 10.04 -46.20 -26.00
C GLY A 28 11.23 -45.54 -26.69
N GLY A 29 12.37 -46.17 -26.62
CA GLY A 29 13.57 -45.73 -27.35
C GLY A 29 13.41 -45.97 -28.87
N GLY A 30 13.91 -45.08 -29.65
CA GLY A 30 14.06 -45.19 -31.10
C GLY A 30 15.21 -44.31 -31.57
N ALA A 31 16.37 -44.89 -31.75
CA ALA A 31 17.50 -44.24 -32.37
C ALA A 31 17.27 -44.05 -33.86
N LEU A 32 17.37 -42.83 -34.34
CA LEU A 32 17.56 -42.51 -35.77
C LEU A 32 18.71 -41.52 -35.88
N ALA A 33 19.82 -42.03 -36.40
CA ALA A 33 20.96 -41.24 -36.83
C ALA A 33 20.58 -40.47 -38.12
N ALA A 34 20.80 -39.16 -38.09
CA ALA A 34 20.86 -38.37 -39.31
C ALA A 34 22.07 -37.45 -39.25
N ALA A 35 22.91 -37.63 -40.25
CA ALA A 35 24.18 -36.96 -40.44
C ALA A 35 24.06 -35.47 -40.76
N GLY A 36 25.04 -34.76 -40.30
CA GLY A 36 25.41 -33.36 -40.37
C GLY A 36 25.03 -32.51 -41.54
N VAL A 37 24.74 -31.24 -41.15
CA VAL A 37 25.23 -30.05 -41.85
C VAL A 37 25.60 -29.03 -40.79
N LEU A 38 26.91 -28.86 -40.54
CA LEU A 38 27.42 -27.72 -39.78
C LEU A 38 27.30 -26.47 -40.66
N SER A 39 26.28 -25.66 -40.45
CA SER A 39 26.29 -24.27 -40.86
C SER A 39 26.76 -23.43 -39.67
N ALA A 40 27.93 -22.81 -39.83
CA ALA A 40 28.53 -21.89 -38.87
C ALA A 40 27.62 -20.67 -38.65
N LEU A 41 27.05 -20.58 -37.47
CA LEU A 41 26.45 -19.31 -37.02
C LEU A 41 27.57 -18.35 -36.61
N PRO A 42 27.51 -17.07 -36.96
CA PRO A 42 28.50 -16.09 -36.55
C PRO A 42 28.46 -15.96 -35.01
N ALA A 43 29.65 -15.95 -34.40
CA ALA A 43 29.84 -15.71 -33.00
C ALA A 43 29.18 -14.41 -32.58
N ALA A 44 28.05 -14.48 -31.87
CA ALA A 44 27.50 -13.35 -31.20
C ALA A 44 28.55 -12.79 -30.24
N ALA A 45 28.97 -11.55 -30.48
CA ALA A 45 29.88 -10.83 -29.62
C ALA A 45 29.31 -10.87 -28.19
N ARG A 46 29.97 -11.61 -27.31
CA ARG A 46 29.77 -11.48 -25.87
C ARG A 46 30.16 -10.04 -25.54
N ALA A 47 29.16 -9.21 -25.25
CA ALA A 47 29.39 -7.96 -24.54
C ALA A 47 30.07 -8.33 -23.22
N THR A 48 31.36 -8.11 -23.14
CA THR A 48 32.09 -8.14 -21.87
C THR A 48 31.56 -6.97 -21.05
N ALA A 49 30.72 -7.28 -20.07
CA ALA A 49 30.36 -6.31 -19.06
C ALA A 49 31.68 -5.81 -18.44
N ASP A 50 31.92 -4.51 -18.53
CA ASP A 50 33.08 -3.84 -17.96
C ASP A 50 33.06 -4.04 -16.44
N PRO A 51 34.02 -4.78 -15.81
CA PRO A 51 33.98 -5.07 -14.38
C PRO A 51 34.44 -3.88 -13.53
N LEU A 52 34.61 -2.68 -14.08
CA LEU A 52 35.14 -1.51 -13.40
C LEU A 52 34.24 -0.27 -13.47
N SER A 53 32.92 -0.40 -13.53
CA SER A 53 32.08 0.70 -13.09
C SER A 53 32.20 0.80 -11.56
N VAL A 54 33.23 1.47 -11.10
CA VAL A 54 33.31 1.96 -9.70
C VAL A 54 32.09 2.86 -9.53
N ARG A 55 30.99 2.30 -9.01
CA ARG A 55 29.85 3.08 -8.53
C ARG A 55 30.46 4.09 -7.55
N ARG A 56 30.56 5.37 -7.97
CA ARG A 56 30.99 6.44 -7.08
C ARG A 56 30.01 6.41 -5.90
N ARG A 57 30.51 5.94 -4.74
CA ARG A 57 29.74 6.00 -3.48
C ARG A 57 29.30 7.45 -3.30
N PRO A 58 28.00 7.76 -3.31
CA PRO A 58 27.54 9.11 -3.11
C PRO A 58 28.08 9.59 -1.76
N LYS A 59 28.56 10.84 -1.71
CA LYS A 59 28.99 11.48 -0.46
C LYS A 59 27.88 11.28 0.56
N THR A 60 28.20 10.82 1.77
CA THR A 60 27.27 10.55 2.85
C THR A 60 26.45 11.80 3.19
N ARG A 61 25.33 12.00 2.50
CA ARG A 61 24.35 13.03 2.82
C ARG A 61 23.72 12.64 4.16
N ARG A 62 23.56 13.60 5.06
CA ARG A 62 22.88 13.38 6.34
C ARG A 62 21.46 12.90 6.07
N LEU A 63 21.05 11.79 6.67
CA LEU A 63 19.70 11.26 6.53
C LEU A 63 18.69 12.28 7.07
N PRO A 64 17.58 12.54 6.38
CA PRO A 64 16.63 13.60 6.74
C PRO A 64 15.85 13.30 8.02
N LEU A 65 15.64 12.00 8.34
CA LEU A 65 14.94 11.54 9.53
C LEU A 65 15.93 11.08 10.61
N SER A 66 15.56 11.28 11.86
CA SER A 66 16.41 10.94 13.00
C SER A 66 15.57 10.71 14.25
N PHE A 67 15.89 9.69 15.00
CA PHE A 67 15.36 9.55 16.36
C PHE A 67 15.61 10.81 17.19
N GLY A 68 14.65 11.11 18.06
CA GLY A 68 14.79 12.15 19.07
C GLY A 68 15.95 11.87 20.03
N ARG A 69 16.35 12.86 20.84
CA ARG A 69 17.44 12.69 21.84
C ARG A 69 17.10 11.64 22.89
N ASP A 70 15.80 11.41 23.11
CA ASP A 70 15.24 10.40 24.00
C ASP A 70 15.20 8.99 23.39
N GLY A 71 15.63 8.84 22.15
CA GLY A 71 15.62 7.57 21.41
C GLY A 71 14.27 7.20 20.82
N ARG A 72 13.29 8.11 20.83
CA ARG A 72 11.94 7.85 20.32
C ARG A 72 11.74 8.45 18.94
N PHE A 73 10.79 7.84 18.21
CA PHE A 73 10.31 8.34 16.92
C PHE A 73 8.86 7.88 16.72
N LYS A 74 8.03 8.79 16.26
CA LYS A 74 6.61 8.53 16.04
C LYS A 74 6.22 8.77 14.60
N ILE A 75 5.44 7.83 14.02
CA ILE A 75 4.89 7.94 12.68
C ILE A 75 3.36 8.02 12.81
N VAL A 76 2.74 8.90 12.02
CA VAL A 76 1.28 8.92 11.82
C VAL A 76 0.98 8.58 10.37
N GLN A 77 0.12 7.60 10.15
CA GLN A 77 -0.42 7.21 8.85
C GLN A 77 -1.86 7.71 8.75
N PHE A 78 -2.11 8.50 7.72
CA PHE A 78 -3.42 8.81 7.19
C PHE A 78 -3.64 7.99 5.93
N ASN A 79 -4.87 7.68 5.58
CA ASN A 79 -5.23 6.96 4.37
C ASN A 79 -6.50 7.55 3.79
N ASP A 80 -6.70 7.36 2.50
CA ASP A 80 -8.00 7.58 1.88
C ASP A 80 -8.56 8.96 2.29
N THR A 81 -7.75 10.02 2.14
CA THR A 81 -8.22 11.40 2.32
C THR A 81 -9.19 11.80 1.22
N GLN A 82 -9.09 11.22 0.08
CA GLN A 82 -9.97 10.94 -1.04
C GLN A 82 -11.12 11.95 -1.23
N ASP A 83 -10.75 13.18 -1.55
CA ASP A 83 -11.70 14.28 -1.77
C ASP A 83 -11.22 15.16 -2.93
N ASN A 84 -12.08 16.08 -3.36
CA ASN A 84 -11.77 17.05 -4.40
C ASN A 84 -11.17 18.35 -3.82
N HIS A 85 -11.03 19.38 -4.66
CA HIS A 85 -10.47 20.68 -4.27
C HIS A 85 -11.32 21.47 -3.25
N LEU A 86 -12.59 21.10 -3.05
CA LEU A 86 -13.44 21.60 -1.98
C LEU A 86 -13.54 20.61 -0.81
N THR A 87 -12.43 20.07 -0.44
CA THR A 87 -12.26 19.06 0.61
C THR A 87 -13.17 19.25 1.82
N ASP A 88 -13.77 18.19 2.33
CA ASP A 88 -14.56 18.24 3.56
C ASP A 88 -13.70 18.79 4.71
N ARG A 89 -14.18 19.87 5.33
CA ARG A 89 -13.41 20.58 6.38
C ARG A 89 -13.01 19.70 7.55
N ARG A 90 -13.80 18.65 7.82
CA ARG A 90 -13.55 17.70 8.91
C ARG A 90 -12.31 16.84 8.67
N THR A 91 -12.01 16.51 7.40
CA THR A 91 -10.75 15.82 7.03
C THR A 91 -9.57 16.67 7.47
N ILE A 92 -9.54 17.94 7.10
CA ILE A 92 -8.46 18.88 7.42
C ILE A 92 -8.38 19.09 8.94
N GLU A 93 -9.53 19.28 9.60
CA GLU A 93 -9.63 19.47 11.05
C GLU A 93 -9.12 18.25 11.81
N PHE A 94 -9.56 17.06 11.43
CA PHE A 94 -9.15 15.81 12.07
C PHE A 94 -7.66 15.56 11.92
N MET A 95 -7.11 15.70 10.69
CA MET A 95 -5.67 15.60 10.47
C MET A 95 -4.91 16.58 11.36
N GLY A 96 -5.36 17.83 11.43
CA GLY A 96 -4.76 18.84 12.29
C GLY A 96 -4.77 18.46 13.77
N LYS A 97 -5.90 17.98 14.31
CA LYS A 97 -6.05 17.53 15.70
C LYS A 97 -5.13 16.35 16.02
N VAL A 98 -5.06 15.35 15.12
CA VAL A 98 -4.16 14.20 15.29
C VAL A 98 -2.70 14.65 15.33
N LEU A 99 -2.28 15.52 14.42
CA LEU A 99 -0.91 16.02 14.37
C LEU A 99 -0.54 16.85 15.61
N ASP A 100 -1.49 17.65 16.14
CA ASP A 100 -1.28 18.46 17.36
C ASP A 100 -1.24 17.58 18.62
N LEU A 101 -2.06 16.52 18.67
CA LEU A 101 -2.11 15.55 19.76
C LEU A 101 -0.83 14.70 19.78
N GLU A 102 -0.49 14.10 18.65
CA GLU A 102 0.55 13.08 18.54
C GLU A 102 1.95 13.67 18.38
N LYS A 103 2.07 14.85 17.78
CA LYS A 103 3.35 15.53 17.49
C LYS A 103 4.35 14.57 16.84
N PRO A 104 3.99 13.92 15.71
CA PRO A 104 4.83 12.91 15.10
C PRO A 104 6.11 13.52 14.51
N ASP A 105 7.15 12.69 14.40
CA ASP A 105 8.38 13.02 13.70
C ASP A 105 8.25 12.87 12.17
N PHE A 106 7.29 12.03 11.75
CA PHE A 106 6.96 11.80 10.36
C PHE A 106 5.47 11.48 10.20
N ALA A 107 4.87 11.96 9.12
CA ALA A 107 3.51 11.62 8.73
C ALA A 107 3.46 11.09 7.29
N LEU A 108 2.51 10.21 7.02
CA LEU A 108 2.31 9.58 5.72
C LEU A 108 0.83 9.69 5.34
N ILE A 109 0.53 10.02 4.06
CA ILE A 109 -0.76 9.72 3.44
C ILE A 109 -0.55 8.49 2.57
N ASN A 110 -1.22 7.39 2.89
CA ASN A 110 -0.96 6.09 2.29
C ASN A 110 -1.98 5.74 1.20
N GLY A 111 -1.96 6.52 0.12
CA GLY A 111 -2.80 6.36 -1.06
C GLY A 111 -4.19 6.97 -0.94
N ASP A 112 -4.86 7.07 -2.08
CA ASP A 112 -6.14 7.74 -2.27
C ASP A 112 -6.14 9.14 -1.60
N VAL A 113 -5.15 9.93 -2.01
CA VAL A 113 -4.94 11.30 -1.53
C VAL A 113 -6.10 12.19 -1.96
N ILE A 114 -6.55 12.01 -3.21
CA ILE A 114 -7.65 12.72 -3.84
C ILE A 114 -8.62 11.75 -4.53
N ASN A 115 -9.73 12.26 -5.02
CA ASN A 115 -10.70 11.52 -5.84
C ASN A 115 -10.78 12.08 -7.28
N GLY A 116 -11.64 11.51 -8.12
CA GLY A 116 -11.88 11.96 -9.50
C GLY A 116 -12.64 13.28 -9.66
N GLY A 117 -13.06 13.93 -8.59
CA GLY A 117 -13.90 15.14 -8.64
C GLY A 117 -13.26 16.41 -9.20
N PRO A 118 -11.93 16.62 -9.16
CA PRO A 118 -11.31 17.78 -9.84
C PRO A 118 -11.53 17.76 -11.36
N THR A 119 -11.90 18.92 -11.92
CA THR A 119 -12.20 19.08 -13.35
C THR A 119 -11.12 19.83 -14.13
N THR A 120 -10.14 20.36 -13.42
CA THR A 120 -8.98 21.07 -13.99
C THR A 120 -7.68 20.62 -13.31
N ASN A 121 -6.56 20.73 -14.02
CA ASN A 121 -5.23 20.45 -13.45
C ASN A 121 -4.96 21.26 -12.18
N ARG A 122 -5.46 22.52 -12.12
CA ARG A 122 -5.31 23.35 -10.93
C ARG A 122 -6.08 22.79 -9.74
N GLU A 123 -7.30 22.30 -9.94
CA GLU A 123 -8.11 21.68 -8.89
C GLU A 123 -7.49 20.40 -8.36
N VAL A 124 -6.86 19.57 -9.23
CA VAL A 124 -6.05 18.41 -8.79
C VAL A 124 -4.99 18.85 -7.79
N LEU A 125 -4.18 19.85 -8.15
CA LEU A 125 -3.12 20.34 -7.27
C LEU A 125 -3.67 21.00 -5.99
N GLN A 126 -4.84 21.65 -6.06
CA GLN A 126 -5.51 22.25 -4.91
C GLN A 126 -6.07 21.18 -3.95
N ALA A 127 -6.61 20.09 -4.46
CA ALA A 127 -7.08 18.96 -3.65
C ALA A 127 -5.89 18.36 -2.85
N ILE A 128 -4.79 18.07 -3.52
CA ILE A 128 -3.56 17.59 -2.86
C ILE A 128 -3.08 18.61 -1.80
N ASN A 129 -3.03 19.90 -2.16
CA ASN A 129 -2.59 20.95 -1.24
C ASN A 129 -3.40 20.98 0.04
N ASN A 130 -4.72 20.85 -0.03
CA ASN A 130 -5.62 20.89 1.12
C ASN A 130 -5.25 19.85 2.18
N VAL A 131 -4.92 18.62 1.76
CA VAL A 131 -4.65 17.50 2.67
C VAL A 131 -3.18 17.42 3.10
N VAL A 132 -2.23 18.02 2.37
CA VAL A 132 -0.83 18.05 2.80
C VAL A 132 -0.48 19.25 3.67
N LEU A 133 -1.25 20.36 3.58
CA LEU A 133 -1.02 21.56 4.39
C LEU A 133 -1.07 21.33 5.90
N PRO A 134 -1.91 20.45 6.48
CA PRO A 134 -1.87 20.17 7.91
C PRO A 134 -0.48 19.74 8.39
N MET A 135 0.25 18.92 7.62
CA MET A 135 1.60 18.48 7.92
C MET A 135 2.64 19.58 7.66
N GLU A 136 2.55 20.20 6.47
CA GLU A 136 3.51 21.20 6.02
C GLU A 136 3.53 22.44 6.93
N SER A 137 2.37 22.96 7.33
CA SER A 137 2.25 24.13 8.21
C SER A 137 2.80 23.88 9.61
N ARG A 138 2.77 22.64 10.08
CA ARG A 138 3.35 22.21 11.37
C ARG A 138 4.83 21.84 11.28
N ARG A 139 5.43 21.95 10.09
CA ARG A 139 6.83 21.57 9.83
C ARG A 139 7.14 20.10 10.15
N ILE A 140 6.14 19.24 10.10
CA ILE A 140 6.28 17.79 10.23
C ILE A 140 6.83 17.26 8.91
N LYS A 141 7.83 16.38 8.96
CA LYS A 141 8.30 15.68 7.76
C LYS A 141 7.23 14.72 7.28
N TRP A 142 7.01 14.67 5.97
CA TRP A 142 5.94 13.85 5.42
C TRP A 142 6.26 13.32 4.03
N ALA A 143 5.56 12.26 3.65
CA ALA A 143 5.50 11.74 2.29
C ALA A 143 4.08 11.25 2.00
N LEU A 144 3.84 10.84 0.77
CA LEU A 144 2.63 10.12 0.37
C LEU A 144 2.99 8.94 -0.55
N THR A 145 2.10 7.98 -0.62
CA THR A 145 1.99 6.98 -1.69
C THR A 145 0.73 7.27 -2.47
N PHE A 146 0.51 6.55 -3.57
CA PHE A 146 -0.71 6.66 -4.35
C PHE A 146 -1.61 5.45 -4.16
N GLY A 147 -2.90 5.65 -4.46
CA GLY A 147 -3.93 4.63 -4.49
C GLY A 147 -4.64 4.61 -5.84
N ASN A 148 -5.75 3.90 -5.91
CA ASN A 148 -6.42 3.71 -7.20
C ASN A 148 -7.20 4.94 -7.68
N HIS A 149 -7.59 5.84 -6.79
CA HIS A 149 -8.41 7.02 -7.14
C HIS A 149 -7.64 8.28 -7.51
N ASP A 150 -6.33 8.33 -7.27
CA ASP A 150 -5.54 9.57 -7.40
C ASP A 150 -5.52 10.14 -8.82
N GLU A 151 -5.61 9.30 -9.86
CA GLU A 151 -5.65 9.73 -11.25
C GLU A 151 -7.05 9.69 -11.90
N ASP A 152 -8.12 9.38 -11.16
CA ASP A 152 -9.46 9.21 -11.72
C ASP A 152 -9.95 10.44 -12.50
N SER A 153 -9.52 11.65 -12.12
CA SER A 153 -9.86 12.88 -12.83
C SER A 153 -9.31 12.94 -14.27
N THR A 154 -8.28 12.15 -14.58
CA THR A 154 -7.74 12.09 -15.94
C THR A 154 -8.71 11.41 -16.89
N GLU A 155 -9.40 10.38 -16.43
CA GLU A 155 -10.41 9.64 -17.17
C GLU A 155 -11.78 10.33 -17.12
N GLN A 156 -12.18 10.81 -15.94
CA GLN A 156 -13.51 11.37 -15.71
C GLN A 156 -13.67 12.81 -16.25
N ALA A 157 -12.60 13.62 -16.22
CA ALA A 157 -12.65 15.04 -16.57
C ALA A 157 -11.56 15.49 -17.57
N GLY A 158 -10.68 14.58 -18.02
CA GLY A 158 -9.62 14.89 -18.96
C GLY A 158 -8.51 15.77 -18.39
N THR A 159 -8.27 15.73 -17.08
CA THR A 159 -7.08 16.37 -16.51
C THR A 159 -5.81 15.66 -16.98
N THR A 160 -4.66 16.30 -16.85
CA THR A 160 -3.37 15.74 -17.32
C THR A 160 -2.31 15.70 -16.22
N ILE A 161 -2.75 15.68 -14.96
CA ILE A 161 -1.88 15.52 -13.81
C ILE A 161 -1.92 14.06 -13.38
N PHE A 162 -0.89 13.33 -13.74
CA PHE A 162 -0.65 11.94 -13.37
C PHE A 162 0.25 11.87 -12.14
N GLU A 163 0.40 10.70 -11.54
CA GLU A 163 1.24 10.48 -10.34
C GLU A 163 2.65 11.07 -10.45
N PRO A 164 3.41 10.94 -11.56
CA PRO A 164 4.72 11.58 -11.67
C PRO A 164 4.66 13.10 -11.49
N GLN A 165 3.65 13.79 -12.07
CA GLN A 165 3.46 15.23 -11.89
C GLN A 165 3.01 15.58 -10.47
N MET A 166 2.21 14.70 -9.84
CA MET A 166 1.83 14.86 -8.43
C MET A 166 3.06 14.74 -7.51
N VAL A 167 3.97 13.80 -7.76
CA VAL A 167 5.25 13.67 -7.03
C VAL A 167 6.10 14.93 -7.22
N GLU A 168 6.26 15.40 -8.45
CA GLU A 168 6.99 16.64 -8.72
C GLU A 168 6.38 17.84 -7.98
N PHE A 169 5.06 17.94 -7.93
CA PHE A 169 4.35 18.97 -7.20
C PHE A 169 4.62 18.89 -5.69
N VAL A 170 4.40 17.74 -5.07
CA VAL A 170 4.57 17.60 -3.60
C VAL A 170 6.01 17.75 -3.16
N ARG A 171 6.99 17.45 -4.00
CA ARG A 171 8.41 17.67 -3.72
C ARG A 171 8.83 19.14 -3.65
N GLN A 172 7.98 20.05 -4.10
CA GLN A 172 8.19 21.49 -3.92
C GLN A 172 7.97 21.94 -2.47
N TYR A 173 7.25 21.14 -1.66
CA TYR A 173 7.02 21.45 -0.25
C TYR A 173 8.29 21.22 0.57
N LYS A 174 8.55 22.13 1.54
CA LYS A 174 9.81 22.15 2.33
C LYS A 174 9.99 20.92 3.22
N HIS A 175 8.90 20.31 3.65
CA HIS A 175 8.93 19.21 4.60
C HIS A 175 8.57 17.86 3.94
N ASN A 176 8.28 17.86 2.65
CA ASN A 176 8.07 16.63 1.87
C ASN A 176 9.38 15.84 1.74
N LEU A 177 9.27 14.52 1.81
CA LEU A 177 10.38 13.57 1.69
C LEU A 177 10.15 12.50 0.60
N ASN A 178 9.15 12.67 -0.25
CA ASN A 178 8.99 11.73 -1.36
C ASN A 178 10.29 11.59 -2.15
N PRO A 179 10.74 10.37 -2.43
CA PRO A 179 11.90 10.13 -3.26
C PRO A 179 11.64 10.59 -4.70
N THR A 180 12.70 10.66 -5.50
CA THR A 180 12.58 10.75 -6.96
C THR A 180 12.24 9.38 -7.47
N ASP A 181 11.30 9.29 -8.40
CA ASP A 181 11.01 8.05 -9.08
C ASP A 181 12.26 7.50 -9.78
N GLU A 182 12.40 6.19 -9.80
CA GLU A 182 13.51 5.49 -10.44
C GLU A 182 13.12 5.03 -11.84
N ASP A 183 13.98 5.29 -12.82
CA ASP A 183 13.74 4.88 -14.20
C ASP A 183 13.52 3.36 -14.32
N GLY A 184 12.42 2.96 -14.95
CA GLY A 184 12.07 1.55 -15.16
C GLY A 184 11.51 0.82 -13.95
N LEU A 185 11.20 1.53 -12.87
CA LEU A 185 10.42 1.01 -11.75
C LEU A 185 8.96 1.39 -11.94
N PHE A 186 8.07 0.42 -11.83
CA PHE A 186 6.63 0.64 -11.92
C PHE A 186 6.13 1.53 -10.78
N GLY A 187 5.21 2.45 -11.13
CA GLY A 187 4.55 3.34 -10.19
C GLY A 187 5.41 4.50 -9.69
N SER A 188 4.80 5.38 -8.96
CA SER A 188 5.42 6.60 -8.44
C SER A 188 5.57 6.54 -6.93
N SER A 189 6.50 7.38 -6.38
CA SER A 189 6.68 7.48 -4.92
C SER A 189 7.25 6.23 -4.23
N ASN A 190 7.76 5.24 -4.98
CA ASN A 190 8.49 4.13 -4.37
C ASN A 190 9.76 4.63 -3.67
N GLY A 191 10.03 4.15 -2.44
CA GLY A 191 11.21 4.62 -1.74
C GLY A 191 11.54 3.98 -0.41
N GLN A 192 12.79 4.15 0.00
CA GLN A 192 13.27 3.81 1.33
C GLN A 192 13.67 5.10 2.07
N LEU A 193 12.98 5.43 3.14
CA LEU A 193 13.34 6.54 4.03
C LEU A 193 14.02 5.99 5.29
N LEU A 194 15.31 6.26 5.42
CA LEU A 194 16.10 5.78 6.55
C LEU A 194 16.05 6.76 7.72
N ILE A 195 15.75 6.24 8.90
CA ILE A 195 15.75 6.99 10.17
C ILE A 195 17.07 6.68 10.89
N ARG A 196 17.93 7.70 11.03
CA ARG A 196 19.20 7.55 11.73
C ARG A 196 19.04 7.54 13.24
N SER A 197 19.99 6.93 13.92
CA SER A 197 20.10 6.97 15.38
C SER A 197 20.14 8.41 15.91
N SER A 198 19.63 8.62 17.12
CA SER A 198 19.79 9.87 17.89
C SER A 198 21.27 10.25 18.11
N ARG A 199 22.14 9.22 18.20
CA ARG A 199 23.59 9.35 18.49
C ARG A 199 24.43 8.90 17.29
N GLY A 200 24.35 9.60 16.17
CA GLY A 200 25.18 9.30 15.00
C GLY A 200 24.43 9.33 13.68
N ASN A 201 25.07 8.81 12.63
CA ASN A 201 24.52 8.87 11.27
C ASN A 201 24.19 7.48 10.68
N LYS A 202 24.20 6.43 11.52
CA LYS A 202 23.80 5.09 11.07
C LYS A 202 22.29 4.93 11.18
N PRO A 203 21.62 4.36 10.17
CA PRO A 203 20.18 4.10 10.24
C PRO A 203 19.87 3.06 11.32
N LYS A 204 18.75 3.26 11.99
CA LYS A 204 18.20 2.36 12.98
C LYS A 204 16.91 1.73 12.50
N PHE A 205 16.20 2.40 11.59
CA PHE A 205 14.91 1.98 11.08
C PHE A 205 14.71 2.47 9.65
N ALA A 206 13.85 1.78 8.91
CA ALA A 206 13.46 2.12 7.55
C ALA A 206 11.94 2.26 7.43
N ILE A 207 11.50 3.23 6.63
CA ILE A 207 10.14 3.35 6.12
C ILE A 207 10.21 3.00 4.65
N TRP A 208 9.50 1.97 4.25
CA TRP A 208 9.35 1.56 2.86
C TRP A 208 8.03 2.09 2.32
N LEU A 209 8.08 2.79 1.21
CA LEU A 209 6.92 3.27 0.47
C LEU A 209 6.88 2.49 -0.85
N LEU A 210 5.73 1.90 -1.16
CA LEU A 210 5.50 1.20 -2.42
C LEU A 210 4.20 1.69 -3.04
N ASP A 211 4.27 1.95 -4.33
CA ASP A 211 3.09 2.14 -5.14
C ASP A 211 2.50 0.78 -5.51
N SER A 212 1.27 0.53 -5.12
CA SER A 212 0.57 -0.73 -5.41
C SER A 212 -0.24 -0.68 -6.70
N GLY A 213 -0.13 0.42 -7.44
CA GLY A 213 -0.89 0.68 -8.66
C GLY A 213 -2.35 1.06 -8.38
N ARG A 214 -3.13 1.11 -9.45
CA ARG A 214 -4.53 1.56 -9.44
C ARG A 214 -5.50 0.41 -9.73
N TYR A 215 -5.98 0.33 -10.96
CA TYR A 215 -6.84 -0.72 -11.47
C TYR A 215 -6.04 -1.68 -12.34
N ALA A 216 -6.40 -2.96 -12.30
CA ALA A 216 -5.79 -3.93 -13.19
C ALA A 216 -6.08 -3.57 -14.66
N MET A 217 -5.15 -3.94 -15.54
CA MET A 217 -5.36 -3.76 -16.98
C MET A 217 -6.65 -4.47 -17.43
N GLU A 218 -7.36 -3.88 -18.39
CA GLU A 218 -8.65 -4.37 -18.89
C GLU A 218 -8.61 -5.80 -19.45
N SER A 219 -7.45 -6.23 -19.96
CA SER A 219 -7.33 -7.52 -20.63
C SER A 219 -5.96 -8.17 -20.40
N PRO A 220 -5.62 -8.58 -19.16
CA PRO A 220 -4.37 -9.28 -18.89
C PRO A 220 -4.33 -10.61 -19.65
N ALA A 221 -3.25 -10.83 -20.42
CA ALA A 221 -3.09 -12.01 -21.27
C ALA A 221 -4.27 -12.29 -22.23
N GLY A 222 -5.00 -11.25 -22.63
CA GLY A 222 -6.15 -11.35 -23.52
C GLY A 222 -7.47 -11.79 -22.87
N GLN A 223 -7.51 -11.87 -21.53
CA GLN A 223 -8.73 -12.18 -20.77
C GLN A 223 -9.34 -10.90 -20.20
N SER A 224 -10.59 -10.60 -20.55
CA SER A 224 -11.29 -9.42 -20.06
C SER A 224 -11.46 -9.43 -18.55
N THR A 225 -11.23 -8.30 -17.92
CA THR A 225 -11.56 -8.02 -16.51
C THR A 225 -12.90 -7.28 -16.37
N GLU A 226 -13.62 -7.09 -17.45
CA GLU A 226 -14.93 -6.42 -17.43
C GLU A 226 -15.89 -7.08 -16.42
N GLY A 227 -16.52 -6.26 -15.59
CA GLY A 227 -17.43 -6.72 -14.54
C GLY A 227 -16.76 -7.26 -13.28
N LEU A 228 -15.42 -7.26 -13.21
CA LEU A 228 -14.66 -7.56 -12.01
C LEU A 228 -14.26 -6.26 -11.31
N MET A 229 -14.25 -6.28 -9.98
CA MET A 229 -13.53 -5.27 -9.20
C MET A 229 -12.05 -5.67 -9.17
N ALA A 230 -11.33 -5.34 -10.25
CA ALA A 230 -9.97 -5.79 -10.45
C ALA A 230 -8.99 -4.65 -10.17
N TYR A 231 -8.27 -4.75 -9.06
CA TYR A 231 -7.22 -3.80 -8.69
C TYR A 231 -5.85 -4.26 -9.14
N ASP A 232 -4.92 -3.32 -9.23
CA ASP A 232 -3.53 -3.56 -9.58
C ASP A 232 -2.76 -4.16 -8.39
N TRP A 233 -1.44 -4.42 -8.56
CA TRP A 233 -0.62 -5.10 -7.56
C TRP A 233 0.83 -4.62 -7.64
N ILE A 234 1.59 -4.78 -6.56
CA ILE A 234 3.02 -4.54 -6.52
C ILE A 234 3.72 -5.47 -7.52
N ARG A 235 4.49 -4.92 -8.44
CA ARG A 235 5.09 -5.63 -9.58
C ARG A 235 6.37 -6.38 -9.22
N PRO A 236 6.75 -7.41 -10.01
CA PRO A 236 8.00 -8.17 -9.80
C PRO A 236 9.26 -7.30 -9.80
N GLU A 237 9.31 -6.23 -10.59
CA GLU A 237 10.42 -5.28 -10.58
C GLU A 237 10.53 -4.50 -9.27
N GLN A 238 9.40 -4.18 -8.62
CA GLN A 238 9.40 -3.55 -7.28
C GLN A 238 9.90 -4.51 -6.20
N LEU A 239 9.56 -5.81 -6.31
CA LEU A 239 10.10 -6.84 -5.41
C LEU A 239 11.62 -6.96 -5.54
N ARG A 240 12.14 -7.00 -6.77
CA ARG A 240 13.57 -7.02 -7.03
C ARG A 240 14.24 -5.78 -6.49
N TRP A 241 13.70 -4.59 -6.79
CA TRP A 241 14.18 -3.31 -6.30
C TRP A 241 14.24 -3.27 -4.76
N TYR A 242 13.17 -3.70 -4.08
CA TYR A 242 13.14 -3.78 -2.62
C TYR A 242 14.27 -4.68 -2.09
N ASN A 243 14.42 -5.88 -2.63
CA ASN A 243 15.46 -6.82 -2.19
C ASN A 243 16.87 -6.26 -2.39
N GLU A 244 17.16 -5.74 -3.59
CA GLU A 244 18.46 -5.16 -3.93
C GLU A 244 18.78 -3.97 -3.01
N LEU A 245 17.84 -3.03 -2.83
CA LEU A 245 18.04 -1.85 -1.99
C LEU A 245 18.21 -2.21 -0.51
N SER A 246 17.49 -3.23 -0.03
CA SER A 246 17.65 -3.74 1.34
C SER A 246 19.04 -4.37 1.54
N VAL A 247 19.51 -5.15 0.57
CA VAL A 247 20.87 -5.76 0.60
C VAL A 247 21.93 -4.66 0.56
N ASP A 248 21.83 -3.72 -0.37
CA ASP A 248 22.76 -2.58 -0.48
C ASP A 248 22.81 -1.76 0.82
N THR A 249 21.66 -1.60 1.47
CA THR A 249 21.56 -0.91 2.77
C THR A 249 22.28 -1.71 3.87
N GLU A 250 22.09 -3.02 3.93
CA GLU A 250 22.79 -3.90 4.88
C GLU A 250 24.30 -3.87 4.67
N GLU A 251 24.77 -4.00 3.43
CA GLU A 251 26.18 -3.95 3.08
C GLU A 251 26.80 -2.59 3.43
N ARG A 252 26.11 -1.50 3.10
CA ARG A 252 26.59 -0.14 3.37
C ARG A 252 26.77 0.17 4.85
N TYR A 253 25.84 -0.31 5.70
CA TYR A 253 25.84 0.02 7.12
C TYR A 253 26.28 -1.13 8.02
N GLY A 254 26.60 -2.31 7.44
CA GLY A 254 27.11 -3.49 8.14
C GLY A 254 26.06 -4.19 9.00
N ARG A 255 24.78 -3.97 8.72
CA ARG A 255 23.69 -4.62 9.43
C ARG A 255 22.38 -4.48 8.65
N LYS A 256 21.50 -5.44 8.83
CA LYS A 256 20.10 -5.37 8.40
C LYS A 256 19.37 -4.26 9.17
N VAL A 257 18.63 -3.41 8.45
CA VAL A 257 17.88 -2.30 9.03
C VAL A 257 16.40 -2.69 9.07
N PRO A 258 15.81 -2.88 10.26
CA PRO A 258 14.40 -3.23 10.36
C PRO A 258 13.52 -2.05 9.89
N GLY A 259 12.32 -2.36 9.38
CA GLY A 259 11.43 -1.33 8.87
C GLY A 259 9.95 -1.71 8.87
N LEU A 260 9.12 -0.71 8.56
CA LEU A 260 7.71 -0.88 8.20
C LEU A 260 7.52 -0.56 6.72
N MET A 261 6.59 -1.26 6.07
CA MET A 261 6.28 -1.11 4.67
C MET A 261 4.84 -0.62 4.51
N TYR A 262 4.65 0.37 3.63
CA TYR A 262 3.38 1.02 3.38
C TYR A 262 3.06 0.98 1.90
N PHE A 263 1.84 0.59 1.58
CA PHE A 263 1.26 0.57 0.24
C PHE A 263 -0.25 0.71 0.37
N HIS A 264 -0.96 1.03 -0.71
CA HIS A 264 -2.38 1.33 -0.63
C HIS A 264 -3.24 0.07 -0.69
N ILE A 265 -3.15 -0.72 -1.77
CA ILE A 265 -3.98 -1.91 -1.99
C ILE A 265 -3.49 -3.09 -1.15
N PRO A 266 -4.34 -3.75 -0.34
CA PRO A 266 -3.94 -4.83 0.54
C PRO A 266 -3.43 -6.05 -0.24
N THR A 267 -2.54 -6.83 0.40
CA THR A 267 -2.09 -8.13 -0.13
C THR A 267 -3.06 -9.25 0.21
N PHE A 268 -2.96 -10.38 -0.49
CA PHE A 268 -3.74 -11.59 -0.19
C PHE A 268 -3.56 -12.07 1.25
N GLU A 269 -2.39 -11.80 1.85
CA GLU A 269 -2.10 -12.21 3.22
C GLU A 269 -2.96 -11.46 4.25
N HIS A 270 -3.39 -10.22 3.99
CA HIS A 270 -4.37 -9.51 4.82
C HIS A 270 -5.70 -10.28 4.87
N HIS A 271 -6.19 -10.76 3.71
CA HIS A 271 -7.36 -11.61 3.64
C HIS A 271 -7.15 -12.95 4.35
N HIS A 272 -6.03 -13.64 4.08
CA HIS A 272 -5.73 -14.94 4.67
C HIS A 272 -5.61 -14.87 6.19
N MET A 273 -5.02 -13.81 6.72
CA MET A 273 -4.90 -13.59 8.16
C MET A 273 -6.28 -13.51 8.82
N TRP A 274 -7.21 -12.73 8.25
CA TRP A 274 -8.55 -12.55 8.83
C TRP A 274 -9.36 -13.86 8.86
N PHE A 275 -9.36 -14.61 7.77
CA PHE A 275 -10.13 -15.85 7.66
C PHE A 275 -9.41 -17.07 8.22
N GLY A 276 -8.15 -16.96 8.58
CA GLY A 276 -7.35 -18.03 9.19
C GLY A 276 -6.80 -19.06 8.21
N GLN A 277 -7.14 -18.95 6.93
CA GLN A 277 -6.62 -19.81 5.85
C GLN A 277 -6.84 -19.18 4.47
N GLN A 278 -6.02 -19.61 3.53
CA GLN A 278 -6.00 -19.07 2.16
C GLN A 278 -7.10 -19.62 1.21
N PHE A 279 -7.81 -20.66 1.61
CA PHE A 279 -8.75 -21.36 0.72
C PHE A 279 -10.22 -21.07 1.04
N THR A 280 -10.50 -20.17 1.97
CA THR A 280 -11.88 -19.81 2.33
C THR A 280 -12.00 -18.33 2.63
N SER A 281 -13.17 -17.80 2.33
CA SER A 281 -13.61 -16.46 2.71
C SER A 281 -14.76 -16.48 3.72
N ASP A 282 -15.08 -17.64 4.28
CA ASP A 282 -16.08 -17.77 5.35
C ASP A 282 -15.48 -17.40 6.72
N HIS A 283 -16.34 -17.05 7.66
CA HIS A 283 -15.94 -16.67 9.02
C HIS A 283 -15.68 -17.86 9.96
N ALA A 284 -15.80 -19.10 9.51
CA ALA A 284 -15.68 -20.28 10.38
C ALA A 284 -14.28 -20.42 11.00
N GLY A 285 -13.24 -19.94 10.31
CA GLY A 285 -11.86 -19.91 10.81
C GLY A 285 -11.48 -18.69 11.65
N HIS A 286 -12.28 -17.63 11.65
CA HIS A 286 -11.90 -16.34 12.20
C HIS A 286 -11.55 -16.37 13.69
N ALA A 287 -12.35 -17.03 14.52
CA ALA A 287 -12.06 -17.13 15.96
C ALA A 287 -10.72 -17.83 16.26
N LYS A 288 -10.33 -18.80 15.42
CA LYS A 288 -9.00 -19.44 15.51
C LYS A 288 -7.89 -18.51 15.00
N ALA A 289 -8.18 -17.72 13.96
CA ALA A 289 -7.27 -16.74 13.41
C ALA A 289 -6.99 -15.63 14.42
N VAL A 290 -8.02 -15.07 15.06
CA VAL A 290 -7.88 -14.07 16.14
C VAL A 290 -6.92 -14.57 17.21
N LYS A 291 -7.11 -15.80 17.68
CA LYS A 291 -6.24 -16.38 18.71
C LYS A 291 -4.80 -16.63 18.20
N ARG A 292 -4.65 -17.06 16.93
CA ARG A 292 -3.34 -17.38 16.34
C ARG A 292 -2.53 -16.15 16.05
N HIS A 293 -3.16 -15.13 15.49
CA HIS A 293 -2.50 -13.94 14.95
C HIS A 293 -2.65 -12.71 15.84
N GLY A 294 -3.35 -12.83 16.98
CA GLY A 294 -3.59 -11.70 17.87
C GLY A 294 -4.40 -10.58 17.21
N ILE A 295 -5.36 -10.94 16.33
CA ILE A 295 -6.11 -9.95 15.56
C ILE A 295 -6.91 -9.04 16.48
N VAL A 296 -6.75 -7.73 16.27
CA VAL A 296 -7.54 -6.66 16.90
C VAL A 296 -8.09 -5.74 15.82
N GLY A 297 -9.18 -5.03 16.14
CA GLY A 297 -9.88 -4.18 15.16
C GLY A 297 -11.05 -4.90 14.50
N VAL A 298 -11.61 -4.29 13.45
CA VAL A 298 -12.82 -4.77 12.78
C VAL A 298 -12.62 -4.85 11.27
N LYS A 299 -13.41 -5.73 10.65
CA LYS A 299 -13.54 -5.87 9.20
C LYS A 299 -15.01 -5.69 8.84
N ASN A 300 -15.35 -4.61 8.16
CA ASN A 300 -16.72 -4.27 7.79
C ASN A 300 -16.97 -4.30 6.28
N GLU A 301 -15.93 -4.48 5.49
CA GLU A 301 -16.02 -4.68 4.04
C GLU A 301 -15.06 -5.76 3.57
N ALA A 302 -15.17 -6.19 2.30
CA ALA A 302 -14.27 -7.18 1.72
C ALA A 302 -12.81 -6.69 1.78
N VAL A 303 -11.87 -7.61 1.66
CA VAL A 303 -10.46 -7.29 1.46
C VAL A 303 -10.25 -7.26 -0.05
N TYR A 304 -10.21 -6.05 -0.61
CA TYR A 304 -10.10 -5.85 -2.04
C TYR A 304 -8.63 -5.88 -2.47
N THR A 305 -8.11 -7.08 -2.64
CA THR A 305 -6.73 -7.29 -3.08
C THR A 305 -6.54 -7.02 -4.57
N GLY A 306 -5.30 -6.86 -4.99
CA GLY A 306 -4.95 -6.86 -6.42
C GLY A 306 -5.35 -8.16 -7.13
N LEU A 307 -5.44 -8.11 -8.46
CA LEU A 307 -5.82 -9.26 -9.29
C LEU A 307 -4.86 -10.43 -9.14
N PHE A 308 -3.56 -10.15 -8.96
CA PHE A 308 -2.53 -11.17 -8.77
C PHE A 308 -1.80 -10.99 -7.45
N ASN A 309 -1.40 -12.11 -6.84
CA ASN A 309 -0.51 -12.05 -5.68
C ASN A 309 0.88 -11.59 -6.12
N SER A 310 1.35 -10.48 -5.54
CA SER A 310 2.64 -9.89 -5.87
C SER A 310 3.83 -10.73 -5.38
N GLY A 311 3.67 -11.50 -4.30
CA GLY A 311 4.76 -12.18 -3.60
C GLY A 311 5.58 -11.27 -2.67
N ILE A 312 5.20 -10.01 -2.49
CA ILE A 312 5.94 -9.07 -1.63
C ILE A 312 6.02 -9.53 -0.18
N TYR A 313 4.94 -10.15 0.34
CA TYR A 313 4.93 -10.71 1.68
C TYR A 313 6.00 -11.81 1.85
N ALA A 314 6.03 -12.78 0.92
CA ALA A 314 7.01 -13.87 0.96
C ALA A 314 8.45 -13.35 0.83
N ALA A 315 8.69 -12.38 -0.06
CA ALA A 315 9.99 -11.74 -0.22
C ALA A 315 10.43 -11.03 1.08
N ALA A 316 9.54 -10.35 1.76
CA ALA A 316 9.83 -9.67 3.03
C ALA A 316 10.11 -10.66 4.18
N VAL A 317 9.34 -11.77 4.27
CA VAL A 317 9.61 -12.85 5.23
C VAL A 317 11.01 -13.43 5.01
N GLU A 318 11.36 -13.75 3.77
CA GLU A 318 12.67 -14.32 3.44
C GLU A 318 13.80 -13.31 3.69
N ARG A 319 13.61 -12.04 3.34
CA ARG A 319 14.58 -10.97 3.60
C ARG A 319 14.74 -10.69 5.09
N GLY A 320 13.64 -10.72 5.86
CA GLY A 320 13.62 -10.63 7.32
C GLY A 320 14.03 -9.26 7.89
N ASP A 321 13.68 -8.17 7.20
CA ASP A 321 13.90 -6.79 7.65
C ASP A 321 12.60 -5.99 7.77
N VAL A 322 11.47 -6.48 7.26
CA VAL A 322 10.16 -5.87 7.42
C VAL A 322 9.46 -6.45 8.65
N LEU A 323 9.06 -5.59 9.57
CA LEU A 323 8.36 -5.95 10.81
C LEU A 323 6.85 -5.80 10.69
N GLY A 324 6.37 -4.98 9.75
CA GLY A 324 4.95 -4.80 9.50
C GLY A 324 4.68 -4.22 8.12
N MET A 325 3.51 -4.57 7.56
CA MET A 325 2.98 -4.06 6.30
C MET A 325 1.60 -3.46 6.55
N TYR A 326 1.41 -2.23 6.10
CA TYR A 326 0.21 -1.46 6.36
C TYR A 326 -0.38 -0.88 5.08
N CYS A 327 -1.68 -1.05 4.91
CA CYS A 327 -2.44 -0.60 3.75
C CYS A 327 -3.56 0.39 4.14
N GLY A 328 -4.24 0.94 3.13
CA GLY A 328 -5.50 1.68 3.18
C GLY A 328 -6.56 0.96 2.34
N HIS A 329 -7.21 1.67 1.41
CA HIS A 329 -8.09 1.15 0.37
C HIS A 329 -9.46 0.69 0.88
N ASP A 330 -9.51 -0.17 1.89
CA ASP A 330 -10.74 -0.66 2.51
C ASP A 330 -11.07 0.24 3.71
N HIS A 331 -11.86 1.32 3.50
CA HIS A 331 -12.01 2.46 4.42
C HIS A 331 -12.54 2.12 5.80
N ILE A 332 -13.33 1.04 5.89
CA ILE A 332 -14.01 0.62 7.12
C ILE A 332 -13.43 -0.67 7.71
N ASN A 333 -12.27 -1.11 7.22
CA ASN A 333 -11.43 -2.11 7.83
C ASN A 333 -10.37 -1.43 8.72
N THR A 334 -10.19 -1.92 9.94
CA THR A 334 -9.23 -1.36 10.91
C THR A 334 -8.38 -2.43 11.58
N TYR A 335 -8.55 -3.70 11.19
CA TYR A 335 -7.91 -4.80 11.86
C TYR A 335 -6.40 -4.87 11.59
N MET A 336 -5.71 -5.47 12.53
CA MET A 336 -4.30 -5.82 12.43
C MET A 336 -4.00 -7.09 13.23
N GLY A 337 -2.88 -7.73 12.92
CA GLY A 337 -2.41 -8.92 13.64
C GLY A 337 -1.05 -9.37 13.15
N ASP A 338 -0.38 -10.26 13.89
CA ASP A 338 0.88 -10.90 13.47
C ASP A 338 0.58 -12.08 12.53
N TYR A 339 1.00 -11.98 11.28
CA TYR A 339 0.88 -13.05 10.31
C TYR A 339 2.26 -13.67 10.06
N TYR A 340 2.60 -14.70 10.86
CA TYR A 340 3.86 -15.43 10.78
C TYR A 340 5.12 -14.56 10.84
N GLY A 341 5.13 -13.56 11.73
CA GLY A 341 6.31 -12.75 12.04
C GLY A 341 6.36 -11.40 11.35
N ILE A 342 5.38 -11.07 10.49
CA ILE A 342 5.16 -9.70 9.99
C ILE A 342 3.76 -9.25 10.43
N GLU A 343 3.68 -8.10 11.08
CA GLU A 343 2.41 -7.50 11.45
C GLU A 343 1.71 -6.95 10.21
N LEU A 344 0.50 -7.39 9.93
CA LEU A 344 -0.34 -6.88 8.85
C LEU A 344 -1.46 -6.03 9.41
N GLY A 345 -1.75 -4.90 8.79
CA GLY A 345 -2.82 -4.05 9.28
C GLY A 345 -3.30 -2.99 8.32
N TYR A 346 -4.48 -2.47 8.64
CA TYR A 346 -5.09 -1.34 7.97
C TYR A 346 -4.88 -0.04 8.74
N GLY A 347 -4.56 1.02 8.02
CA GLY A 347 -4.91 2.35 8.48
C GLY A 347 -6.38 2.61 8.16
N PRO A 348 -7.20 3.11 9.10
CA PRO A 348 -8.58 3.47 8.80
C PRO A 348 -8.65 4.63 7.80
N GLY A 349 -9.71 4.69 6.98
CA GLY A 349 -9.95 5.83 6.12
C GLY A 349 -10.04 7.13 6.92
N THR A 350 -9.33 8.16 6.49
CA THR A 350 -9.23 9.46 7.18
C THR A 350 -10.27 10.46 6.66
N GLY A 351 -10.53 10.41 5.35
CA GLY A 351 -11.32 11.41 4.63
C GLY A 351 -12.81 11.33 4.89
N PHE A 352 -13.46 12.46 5.02
CA PHE A 352 -14.92 12.60 5.18
C PHE A 352 -15.64 12.78 3.85
N GLY A 353 -14.93 12.98 2.75
CA GLY A 353 -15.48 13.12 1.40
C GLY A 353 -15.81 11.81 0.70
N THR A 354 -15.51 10.68 1.32
CA THR A 354 -15.77 9.33 0.78
C THR A 354 -16.68 8.52 1.70
N TYR A 355 -17.08 7.30 1.25
CA TYR A 355 -18.05 6.45 1.96
C TYR A 355 -17.59 6.08 3.39
N GLY A 356 -18.54 5.92 4.29
CA GLY A 356 -18.34 5.49 5.66
C GLY A 356 -18.95 4.13 5.95
N LEU A 357 -19.10 3.83 7.25
CA LEU A 357 -19.75 2.61 7.70
C LEU A 357 -21.27 2.74 7.57
N ASN A 358 -21.90 1.84 6.80
CA ASN A 358 -23.35 1.71 6.80
C ASN A 358 -23.76 0.78 7.95
N ASP A 359 -24.47 1.32 8.94
CA ASP A 359 -24.94 0.58 10.11
C ASP A 359 -26.33 -0.06 9.91
N GLY A 360 -26.86 -0.01 8.68
CA GLY A 360 -28.17 -0.52 8.31
C GLY A 360 -29.31 0.50 8.42
N THR A 361 -29.03 1.70 8.94
CA THR A 361 -29.99 2.82 9.01
C THR A 361 -29.51 4.00 8.17
N GLU A 362 -28.26 4.37 8.33
CA GLU A 362 -27.61 5.44 7.59
C GLU A 362 -26.09 5.17 7.50
N GLU A 363 -25.44 5.88 6.61
CA GLU A 363 -23.99 5.92 6.56
C GLU A 363 -23.44 6.76 7.71
N THR A 364 -22.36 6.31 8.34
CA THR A 364 -21.71 7.02 9.44
C THR A 364 -20.20 7.12 9.23
N HIS A 365 -19.59 8.12 9.85
CA HIS A 365 -18.13 8.31 9.83
C HIS A 365 -17.44 7.81 11.12
N THR A 366 -18.06 6.89 11.86
CA THR A 366 -17.60 6.44 13.18
C THR A 366 -16.24 5.74 13.17
N LEU A 367 -15.79 5.21 12.01
CA LEU A 367 -14.50 4.56 11.84
C LEU A 367 -13.43 5.45 11.21
N ARG A 368 -13.72 6.73 10.94
CA ARG A 368 -12.69 7.67 10.46
C ARG A 368 -11.56 7.77 11.48
N GLY A 369 -10.33 7.67 10.98
CA GLY A 369 -9.19 7.63 11.89
C GLY A 369 -7.85 7.82 11.22
N ALA A 370 -6.81 7.64 12.04
CA ALA A 370 -5.42 7.59 11.67
C ALA A 370 -4.72 6.51 12.48
N ARG A 371 -3.63 5.96 11.97
CA ARG A 371 -2.82 4.97 12.70
C ARG A 371 -1.51 5.59 13.15
N VAL A 372 -1.15 5.33 14.38
CA VAL A 372 0.08 5.83 15.03
C VAL A 372 1.02 4.68 15.29
N PHE A 373 2.29 4.85 14.97
CA PHE A 373 3.35 3.86 15.20
C PHE A 373 4.41 4.46 16.12
N GLU A 374 4.78 3.67 17.12
CA GLU A 374 5.77 4.05 18.12
C GLU A 374 7.08 3.28 17.88
N LEU A 375 8.18 4.01 17.81
CA LEU A 375 9.52 3.46 17.67
C LEU A 375 10.39 3.88 18.84
N ASP A 376 11.24 2.95 19.32
CA ASP A 376 12.23 3.20 20.36
C ASP A 376 13.55 2.52 19.97
N GLU A 377 14.57 3.32 19.62
CA GLU A 377 15.87 2.78 19.18
C GLU A 377 16.63 2.01 20.25
N THR A 378 16.19 2.09 21.51
CA THR A 378 16.81 1.36 22.63
C THR A 378 16.32 -0.08 22.75
N THR A 379 15.18 -0.40 22.14
CA THR A 379 14.62 -1.76 22.12
C THR A 379 15.23 -2.59 20.99
N LYS A 380 15.15 -3.93 21.12
CA LYS A 380 15.72 -4.86 20.13
C LYS A 380 15.04 -4.76 18.77
N SER A 381 13.71 -4.67 18.75
CA SER A 381 12.90 -4.59 17.53
C SER A 381 12.87 -3.19 16.93
N VAL A 382 13.16 -2.16 17.74
CA VAL A 382 12.96 -0.74 17.45
C VAL A 382 11.46 -0.37 17.32
N TYR A 383 10.67 -1.14 16.63
CA TYR A 383 9.22 -1.00 16.57
C TYR A 383 8.60 -1.55 17.86
N THR A 384 7.80 -0.73 18.54
CA THR A 384 7.21 -1.05 19.85
C THR A 384 5.70 -1.25 19.81
N GLY A 385 5.05 -0.84 18.71
CA GLY A 385 3.63 -1.09 18.52
C GLY A 385 2.90 0.02 17.78
N THR A 386 1.62 -0.21 17.57
CA THR A 386 0.73 0.72 16.88
C THR A 386 -0.62 0.82 17.57
N ARG A 387 -1.33 1.91 17.29
CA ARG A 387 -2.71 2.15 17.74
C ARG A 387 -3.46 3.03 16.75
N THR A 388 -4.78 2.97 16.81
CA THR A 388 -5.66 3.84 16.03
C THR A 388 -6.11 5.03 16.87
N VAL A 389 -6.18 6.21 16.25
CA VAL A 389 -6.83 7.42 16.79
C VAL A 389 -8.07 7.64 15.94
N PHE A 390 -9.25 7.55 16.54
CA PHE A 390 -10.52 7.74 15.83
C PHE A 390 -11.02 9.19 15.93
N ALA A 391 -11.65 9.66 14.87
CA ALA A 391 -12.24 11.01 14.79
C ALA A 391 -13.34 11.22 15.86
N LYS A 392 -14.12 10.17 16.16
CA LYS A 392 -15.13 10.18 17.23
C LYS A 392 -14.57 10.58 18.60
N ASP A 393 -13.31 10.22 18.87
CA ASP A 393 -12.66 10.49 20.15
C ASP A 393 -12.00 11.88 20.18
N GLN A 394 -12.01 12.60 19.05
CA GLN A 394 -11.40 13.92 18.88
C GLN A 394 -12.43 15.04 18.76
N GLY A 395 -13.70 14.74 19.02
CA GLY A 395 -14.78 15.75 18.94
C GLY A 395 -15.02 16.29 17.52
N ILE A 396 -14.82 15.44 16.52
CA ILE A 396 -15.17 15.74 15.13
C ILE A 396 -16.66 15.42 14.90
N ASP A 397 -17.35 16.23 14.11
CA ASP A 397 -18.71 15.95 13.67
C ASP A 397 -18.72 14.73 12.74
N LEU A 398 -19.44 13.67 13.13
CA LEU A 398 -19.51 12.40 12.41
C LEU A 398 -20.76 12.24 11.55
N THR A 399 -21.56 13.31 11.40
CA THR A 399 -22.76 13.25 10.55
C THR A 399 -22.40 12.89 9.12
N PRO A 400 -23.28 12.17 8.39
CA PRO A 400 -22.98 11.77 7.01
C PRO A 400 -23.02 12.94 6.02
N LYS A 401 -23.64 14.07 6.39
CA LYS A 401 -23.77 15.24 5.50
C LYS A 401 -22.40 15.83 5.17
N PRO A 402 -22.02 15.95 3.88
CA PRO A 402 -20.77 16.60 3.47
C PRO A 402 -20.67 18.05 3.98
N GLN A 403 -19.47 18.44 4.35
CA GLN A 403 -19.13 19.78 4.86
C GLN A 403 -17.93 20.37 4.11
N PRO A 404 -18.06 20.66 2.80
CA PRO A 404 -16.95 21.17 2.02
C PRO A 404 -16.46 22.53 2.54
N ILE A 405 -15.18 22.83 2.32
CA ILE A 405 -14.66 24.20 2.49
C ILE A 405 -15.22 25.12 1.41
N ASP A 406 -15.35 26.41 1.71
CA ASP A 406 -15.91 27.38 0.76
C ASP A 406 -14.99 27.63 -0.44
N GLN A 407 -13.68 27.48 -0.25
CA GLN A 407 -12.64 27.64 -1.27
C GLN A 407 -11.41 26.81 -0.92
N PRO A 408 -10.63 26.35 -1.93
CA PRO A 408 -9.39 25.63 -1.68
C PRO A 408 -8.40 26.50 -0.90
N SER A 409 -7.60 25.83 -0.08
CA SER A 409 -6.49 26.46 0.64
C SER A 409 -5.46 27.04 -0.34
N ASP A 410 -4.91 28.18 0.00
CA ASP A 410 -3.83 28.78 -0.78
C ASP A 410 -2.56 27.93 -0.77
N PHE A 411 -1.89 27.85 -1.93
CA PHE A 411 -0.53 27.27 -1.98
C PHE A 411 0.43 28.08 -1.10
N PRO A 412 1.42 27.43 -0.46
CA PRO A 412 2.45 28.14 0.28
C PRO A 412 3.09 29.25 -0.53
N ARG A 413 3.37 30.39 0.09
CA ARG A 413 3.89 31.58 -0.62
C ARG A 413 5.16 31.30 -1.43
N TYR A 414 6.01 30.41 -0.97
CA TYR A 414 7.25 30.03 -1.65
C TYR A 414 7.05 29.14 -2.90
N MET A 415 5.83 28.66 -3.14
CA MET A 415 5.42 27.90 -4.35
C MET A 415 4.69 28.79 -5.37
N ARG A 416 4.43 30.06 -5.02
CA ARG A 416 3.78 31.06 -5.90
C ARG A 416 4.90 31.79 -6.67
N GLY A 417 5.63 31.08 -7.52
CA GLY A 417 6.64 31.64 -8.40
C GLY A 417 6.08 32.05 -9.73
#